data_9d35c38da2df2d760f8a4034144b3365
#
_entry.id   9d35c38da2df2d760f8a4034144b3365
#
_cell.length_a   1.000
_cell.length_b   1.000
_cell.length_c   1.000
_cell.angle_alpha   90.00
_cell.angle_beta   90.00
_cell.angle_gamma   90.00
#
_symmetry.space_group_name_H-M   'P 1'
#
loop_
_entity.id
_entity.type
_entity.pdbx_description
1 polymer ?
#
loop_
_entity_poly.entity_id
_entity_poly.type
_entity_poly.pdbx_seq_one_letter_code
_entity_poly.pdbx_strand_id
1 'polypeptide(L)'
;MDDRADDKGDAPLVDALSSLHSLLLGAPGLEELLAKLVDVAAKIVEPPASCGITTRYDGQPQTIVSSDARAAWIDEQQYSLREGPCLDALASDAPVDVADYLDENRWPQYVDAARKAGVKASLALPLIVDGQTIGAMNLYGYERPDTFSEADRERATAYAEQAATTLAFAARAVRQSELGEQLEQALASRSVIDQALGLLMGQEKCDARTAFELLRRHSQNHNRKLRDVAAALIARHTGRPAVDSRAFESGARGGDTRT
;
A
#
# COMPACT_ATOMS: atom_id res chain seq x y z
N MET A 1 38.01 -27.43 -17.44
CA MET A 1 38.49 -26.07 -17.36
C MET A 1 37.28 -25.19 -17.15
N ASP A 2 37.20 -24.84 -16.18
CA ASP A 2 36.60 -24.56 -14.87
C ASP A 2 35.50 -23.49 -15.04
N ASP A 3 34.26 -23.98 -15.04
CA ASP A 3 33.02 -23.18 -15.20
C ASP A 3 32.33 -23.09 -13.80
N ARG A 4 33.07 -22.58 -12.80
CA ARG A 4 32.62 -22.47 -11.40
C ARG A 4 32.77 -21.08 -10.79
N ALA A 5 32.94 -20.04 -11.60
CA ALA A 5 33.16 -18.69 -11.08
C ALA A 5 31.89 -17.83 -11.01
N ASP A 6 30.80 -18.16 -11.72
CA ASP A 6 29.57 -17.33 -11.80
C ASP A 6 28.47 -17.63 -10.75
N ASP A 7 28.61 -18.72 -9.99
CA ASP A 7 27.56 -19.18 -9.06
C ASP A 7 27.53 -18.46 -7.68
N LYS A 8 28.47 -17.57 -7.40
CA LYS A 8 28.51 -16.83 -6.12
C LYS A 8 27.86 -15.44 -6.18
N GLY A 9 27.59 -14.91 -7.37
CA GLY A 9 27.02 -13.58 -7.56
C GLY A 9 25.51 -13.52 -7.32
N ASP A 10 24.80 -14.61 -7.62
CA ASP A 10 23.32 -14.61 -7.64
C ASP A 10 22.68 -15.10 -6.33
N ALA A 11 23.43 -15.68 -5.41
CA ALA A 11 22.91 -16.20 -4.15
C ALA A 11 22.12 -15.17 -3.34
N PRO A 12 22.56 -13.91 -3.16
CA PRO A 12 21.81 -12.91 -2.43
C PRO A 12 20.46 -12.55 -3.10
N LEU A 13 20.44 -12.53 -4.43
CA LEU A 13 19.20 -12.25 -5.19
C LEU A 13 18.21 -13.41 -5.10
N VAL A 14 18.68 -14.65 -5.22
CA VAL A 14 17.84 -15.85 -5.10
C VAL A 14 17.20 -15.93 -3.71
N ASP A 15 17.99 -15.66 -2.66
CA ASP A 15 17.49 -15.62 -1.28
C ASP A 15 16.48 -14.49 -1.06
N ALA A 16 16.73 -13.33 -1.66
CA ALA A 16 15.85 -12.18 -1.64
C ALA A 16 14.50 -12.49 -2.32
N LEU A 17 14.53 -13.10 -3.50
CA LEU A 17 13.33 -13.50 -4.25
C LEU A 17 12.53 -14.59 -3.53
N SER A 18 13.24 -15.57 -2.95
CA SER A 18 12.62 -16.63 -2.13
C SER A 18 11.93 -16.06 -0.90
N SER A 19 12.53 -15.03 -0.27
CA SER A 19 11.94 -14.32 0.86
C SER A 19 10.66 -13.58 0.45
N LEU A 20 10.65 -12.92 -0.71
CA LEU A 20 9.45 -12.25 -1.25
C LEU A 20 8.32 -13.25 -1.54
N HIS A 21 8.63 -14.38 -2.15
CA HIS A 21 7.64 -15.44 -2.39
C HIS A 21 7.02 -15.98 -1.09
N SER A 22 7.86 -16.23 -0.08
CA SER A 22 7.41 -16.71 1.23
C SER A 22 6.50 -15.69 1.92
N LEU A 23 6.80 -14.40 1.78
CA LEU A 23 5.97 -13.32 2.31
C LEU A 23 4.59 -13.27 1.65
N LEU A 24 4.53 -13.38 0.32
CA LEU A 24 3.26 -13.38 -0.41
C LEU A 24 2.37 -14.56 -0.01
N LEU A 25 2.96 -15.74 0.24
CA LEU A 25 2.23 -16.94 0.66
C LEU A 25 1.81 -16.90 2.13
N GLY A 26 2.59 -16.24 3.00
CA GLY A 26 2.31 -16.12 4.43
C GLY A 26 1.22 -15.11 4.80
N ALA A 27 0.71 -14.35 3.83
CA ALA A 27 -0.24 -13.25 4.02
C ALA A 27 0.12 -12.32 5.20
N PRO A 28 1.35 -11.78 5.24
CA PRO A 28 1.74 -10.81 6.26
C PRO A 28 0.90 -9.53 6.10
N GLY A 29 0.79 -8.76 7.16
CA GLY A 29 0.25 -7.40 7.05
C GLY A 29 1.06 -6.55 6.05
N LEU A 30 0.41 -5.56 5.44
CA LEU A 30 1.07 -4.68 4.46
C LEU A 30 2.35 -4.03 5.03
N GLU A 31 2.31 -3.60 6.29
CA GLU A 31 3.46 -2.99 6.97
C GLU A 31 4.67 -3.93 7.06
N GLU A 32 4.43 -5.18 7.43
CA GLU A 32 5.49 -6.21 7.51
C GLU A 32 6.09 -6.50 6.14
N LEU A 33 5.25 -6.60 5.10
CA LEU A 33 5.68 -6.78 3.73
C LEU A 33 6.58 -5.61 3.27
N LEU A 34 6.15 -4.38 3.50
CA LEU A 34 6.90 -3.18 3.12
C LEU A 34 8.24 -3.09 3.85
N ALA A 35 8.26 -3.33 5.17
CA ALA A 35 9.49 -3.33 5.95
C ALA A 35 10.50 -4.38 5.43
N LYS A 36 10.01 -5.56 5.08
CA LYS A 36 10.86 -6.62 4.53
C LYS A 36 11.41 -6.28 3.14
N LEU A 37 10.60 -5.62 2.30
CA LEU A 37 11.05 -5.18 0.98
C LEU A 37 12.28 -4.26 1.08
N VAL A 38 12.26 -3.24 1.92
CA VAL A 38 13.39 -2.31 2.06
C VAL A 38 14.57 -2.93 2.78
N ASP A 39 14.34 -3.81 3.76
CA ASP A 39 15.39 -4.50 4.49
C ASP A 39 16.20 -5.43 3.59
N VAL A 40 15.52 -6.14 2.69
CA VAL A 40 16.19 -6.99 1.68
C VAL A 40 16.88 -6.12 0.64
N ALA A 41 16.23 -5.09 0.10
CA ALA A 41 16.82 -4.17 -0.88
C ALA A 41 18.11 -3.54 -0.37
N ALA A 42 18.15 -3.16 0.90
CA ALA A 42 19.34 -2.58 1.53
C ALA A 42 20.54 -3.55 1.58
N LYS A 43 20.29 -4.86 1.56
CA LYS A 43 21.29 -5.92 1.74
C LYS A 43 21.71 -6.65 0.46
N ILE A 44 21.01 -6.44 -0.67
CA ILE A 44 21.37 -7.09 -1.94
C ILE A 44 22.58 -6.45 -2.62
N VAL A 45 23.02 -5.28 -2.15
CA VAL A 45 24.18 -4.53 -2.63
C VAL A 45 25.30 -4.59 -1.61
N GLU A 46 26.56 -4.42 -2.05
CA GLU A 46 27.72 -4.49 -1.16
C GLU A 46 28.65 -3.28 -1.39
N PRO A 47 28.95 -2.50 -0.33
CA PRO A 47 28.44 -2.62 1.06
C PRO A 47 26.92 -2.37 1.16
N PRO A 48 26.27 -2.81 2.26
CA PRO A 48 24.85 -2.58 2.46
C PRO A 48 24.50 -1.10 2.39
N ALA A 49 23.40 -0.80 1.70
CA ALA A 49 22.89 0.55 1.51
C ALA A 49 21.73 0.87 2.48
N SER A 50 21.32 2.13 2.56
CA SER A 50 19.97 2.46 3.05
C SER A 50 18.99 2.45 1.88
N CYS A 51 17.75 2.04 2.13
CA CYS A 51 16.72 1.94 1.09
C CYS A 51 15.44 2.68 1.48
N GLY A 52 14.85 3.40 0.53
CA GLY A 52 13.50 3.96 0.60
C GLY A 52 12.64 3.52 -0.58
N ILE A 53 11.35 3.31 -0.35
CA ILE A 53 10.36 3.11 -1.42
C ILE A 53 9.40 4.28 -1.44
N THR A 54 9.31 4.93 -2.59
CA THR A 54 8.47 6.07 -2.91
C THR A 54 7.33 5.62 -3.80
N THR A 55 6.11 6.09 -3.51
CA THR A 55 4.96 5.97 -4.41
C THR A 55 4.33 7.34 -4.64
N ARG A 56 3.31 7.41 -5.51
CA ARG A 56 2.51 8.63 -5.68
C ARG A 56 1.18 8.49 -4.96
N TYR A 57 0.92 9.41 -4.04
CA TYR A 57 -0.38 9.56 -3.40
C TYR A 57 -0.98 10.92 -3.80
N ASP A 58 -2.17 10.94 -4.38
CA ASP A 58 -2.79 12.14 -4.97
C ASP A 58 -1.86 12.91 -5.92
N GLY A 59 -1.05 12.17 -6.70
CA GLY A 59 -0.10 12.74 -7.66
C GLY A 59 1.20 13.29 -7.04
N GLN A 60 1.34 13.28 -5.72
CA GLN A 60 2.54 13.72 -5.01
C GLN A 60 3.42 12.52 -4.61
N PRO A 61 4.75 12.62 -4.73
CA PRO A 61 5.65 11.60 -4.26
C PRO A 61 5.65 11.55 -2.73
N GLN A 62 5.62 10.34 -2.17
CA GLN A 62 5.66 10.09 -0.75
C GLN A 62 6.41 8.79 -0.47
N THR A 63 7.33 8.81 0.51
CA THR A 63 7.98 7.59 1.00
C THR A 63 6.97 6.78 1.82
N ILE A 64 6.70 5.56 1.40
CA ILE A 64 5.78 4.65 2.10
C ILE A 64 6.50 3.77 3.12
N VAL A 65 7.79 3.55 2.92
CA VAL A 65 8.64 2.75 3.80
C VAL A 65 10.12 3.07 3.55
N SER A 66 10.94 2.98 4.60
CA SER A 66 12.39 3.10 4.52
C SER A 66 13.07 2.13 5.49
N SER A 67 14.29 1.70 5.15
CA SER A 67 15.09 0.81 5.99
C SER A 67 15.59 1.51 7.27
N ASP A 68 15.79 2.81 7.19
CA ASP A 68 16.24 3.64 8.32
C ASP A 68 15.82 5.11 8.17
N ALA A 69 16.04 5.88 9.24
CA ALA A 69 15.68 7.29 9.30
C ALA A 69 16.47 8.19 8.35
N ARG A 70 17.70 7.77 7.92
CA ARG A 70 18.50 8.55 6.97
C ARG A 70 17.90 8.47 5.57
N ALA A 71 17.50 7.27 5.13
CA ALA A 71 16.82 7.09 3.85
C ALA A 71 15.52 7.89 3.82
N ALA A 72 14.69 7.80 4.87
CA ALA A 72 13.46 8.56 4.95
C ALA A 72 13.69 10.08 4.87
N TRP A 73 14.72 10.58 5.57
CA TRP A 73 15.02 12.01 5.56
C TRP A 73 15.51 12.48 4.19
N ILE A 74 16.37 11.70 3.53
CA ILE A 74 16.94 12.09 2.23
C ILE A 74 15.91 12.03 1.10
N ASP A 75 14.96 11.08 1.17
CA ASP A 75 13.80 11.03 0.28
C ASP A 75 12.94 12.30 0.43
N GLU A 76 12.64 12.72 1.66
CA GLU A 76 11.86 13.92 1.94
C GLU A 76 12.53 15.20 1.41
N GLN A 77 13.87 15.26 1.39
CA GLN A 77 14.57 16.40 0.78
C GLN A 77 14.27 16.49 -0.73
N GLN A 78 14.20 15.36 -1.45
CA GLN A 78 13.86 15.38 -2.87
C GLN A 78 12.47 15.98 -3.12
N TYR A 79 11.49 15.62 -2.29
CA TYR A 79 10.11 16.12 -2.44
C TYR A 79 9.99 17.61 -2.09
N SER A 80 10.62 18.02 -0.99
CA SER A 80 10.60 19.40 -0.51
C SER A 80 11.28 20.35 -1.50
N LEU A 81 12.41 19.92 -2.07
CA LEU A 81 13.20 20.71 -3.02
C LEU A 81 12.69 20.55 -4.47
N ARG A 82 11.83 19.55 -4.74
CA ARG A 82 11.31 19.19 -6.07
C ARG A 82 12.41 18.85 -7.08
N GLU A 83 13.50 18.30 -6.60
CA GLU A 83 14.64 17.86 -7.42
C GLU A 83 15.32 16.67 -6.79
N GLY A 84 15.89 15.80 -7.62
CA GLY A 84 16.64 14.62 -7.16
C GLY A 84 16.44 13.38 -8.03
N PRO A 85 17.31 12.36 -7.85
CA PRO A 85 17.33 11.15 -8.68
C PRO A 85 16.02 10.35 -8.62
N CYS A 86 15.36 10.29 -7.47
CA CYS A 86 14.06 9.61 -7.33
C CYS A 86 12.99 10.25 -8.20
N LEU A 87 12.91 11.58 -8.22
CA LEU A 87 11.91 12.31 -9.00
C LEU A 87 12.16 12.15 -10.50
N ASP A 88 13.43 12.15 -10.91
CA ASP A 88 13.80 11.90 -12.30
C ASP A 88 13.51 10.46 -12.71
N ALA A 89 13.79 9.47 -11.87
CA ALA A 89 13.41 8.07 -12.14
C ALA A 89 11.91 7.88 -12.28
N LEU A 90 11.12 8.56 -11.43
CA LEU A 90 9.65 8.57 -11.52
C LEU A 90 9.12 9.26 -12.78
N ALA A 91 9.87 10.20 -13.34
CA ALA A 91 9.47 10.98 -14.52
C ALA A 91 9.93 10.37 -15.84
N SER A 92 11.09 9.69 -15.83
CA SER A 92 11.72 9.15 -17.03
C SER A 92 11.44 7.68 -17.26
N ASP A 93 10.86 6.96 -16.28
CA ASP A 93 10.67 5.51 -16.28
C ASP A 93 12.00 4.74 -16.46
N ALA A 94 13.11 5.34 -16.05
CA ALA A 94 14.45 4.80 -16.22
C ALA A 94 15.28 4.92 -14.92
N PRO A 95 16.23 4.00 -14.68
CA PRO A 95 17.17 4.11 -13.56
C PRO A 95 17.95 5.43 -13.60
N VAL A 96 18.16 6.01 -12.43
CA VAL A 96 19.00 7.21 -12.26
C VAL A 96 20.10 6.88 -11.26
N ASP A 97 21.33 6.86 -11.75
CA ASP A 97 22.54 6.58 -10.99
C ASP A 97 23.29 7.88 -10.67
N VAL A 98 23.80 7.99 -9.45
CA VAL A 98 24.73 9.02 -9.00
C VAL A 98 25.94 8.31 -8.43
N ALA A 99 27.01 8.20 -9.21
CA ALA A 99 28.25 7.54 -8.83
C ALA A 99 29.01 8.30 -7.74
N ASP A 100 29.07 9.65 -7.85
CA ASP A 100 29.68 10.51 -6.84
C ASP A 100 28.89 11.81 -6.69
N TYR A 101 28.41 12.07 -5.49
CA TYR A 101 27.74 13.34 -5.19
C TYR A 101 28.70 14.54 -5.19
N LEU A 102 30.02 14.36 -5.15
CA LEU A 102 30.96 15.48 -5.29
C LEU A 102 31.00 16.04 -6.72
N ASP A 103 30.74 15.20 -7.71
CA ASP A 103 30.77 15.59 -9.13
C ASP A 103 29.36 15.81 -9.71
N GLU A 104 28.32 15.51 -8.92
CA GLU A 104 26.93 15.67 -9.36
C GLU A 104 26.47 17.13 -9.34
N ASN A 105 25.83 17.58 -10.42
CA ASN A 105 25.40 18.98 -10.60
C ASN A 105 23.93 19.11 -11.09
N ARG A 106 23.24 18.00 -11.39
CA ARG A 106 21.87 18.03 -11.93
C ARG A 106 20.88 18.65 -10.96
N TRP A 107 21.05 18.49 -9.64
CA TRP A 107 20.12 18.93 -8.61
C TRP A 107 20.85 19.69 -7.49
N PRO A 108 21.20 20.98 -7.69
CA PRO A 108 22.14 21.69 -6.81
C PRO A 108 21.72 21.74 -5.35
N GLN A 109 20.43 21.97 -5.05
CA GLN A 109 19.93 22.07 -3.67
C GLN A 109 19.86 20.68 -3.02
N TYR A 110 19.39 19.68 -3.76
CA TYR A 110 19.34 18.31 -3.26
C TYR A 110 20.74 17.72 -3.06
N VAL A 111 21.66 17.94 -3.99
CA VAL A 111 23.07 17.49 -3.87
C VAL A 111 23.71 18.05 -2.60
N ASP A 112 23.46 19.31 -2.27
CA ASP A 112 23.91 19.91 -1.02
C ASP A 112 23.34 19.21 0.22
N ALA A 113 22.06 18.88 0.20
CA ALA A 113 21.41 18.14 1.29
C ALA A 113 21.96 16.72 1.40
N ALA A 114 22.12 15.99 0.27
CA ALA A 114 22.66 14.65 0.23
C ALA A 114 24.09 14.58 0.77
N ARG A 115 24.96 15.53 0.36
CA ARG A 115 26.34 15.65 0.88
C ARG A 115 26.37 15.87 2.40
N LYS A 116 25.50 16.76 2.92
CA LYS A 116 25.39 17.03 4.36
C LYS A 116 24.91 15.80 5.14
N ALA A 117 24.08 14.96 4.56
CA ALA A 117 23.66 13.68 5.11
C ALA A 117 24.71 12.57 4.99
N GLY A 118 25.84 12.85 4.32
CA GLY A 118 26.93 11.92 4.13
C GLY A 118 26.71 10.91 2.99
N VAL A 119 25.71 11.11 2.13
CA VAL A 119 25.49 10.27 0.95
C VAL A 119 26.66 10.47 -0.03
N LYS A 120 27.25 9.36 -0.50
CA LYS A 120 28.37 9.33 -1.44
C LYS A 120 27.92 8.95 -2.84
N ALA A 121 26.99 8.00 -2.94
CA ALA A 121 26.42 7.51 -4.18
C ALA A 121 24.95 7.16 -3.96
N SER A 122 24.13 7.13 -5.02
CA SER A 122 22.76 6.65 -4.95
C SER A 122 22.33 6.00 -6.26
N LEU A 123 21.35 5.10 -6.15
CA LEU A 123 20.70 4.44 -7.28
C LEU A 123 19.19 4.53 -7.08
N ALA A 124 18.49 5.26 -7.96
CA ALA A 124 17.05 5.34 -7.98
C ALA A 124 16.49 4.47 -9.12
N LEU A 125 15.67 3.50 -8.79
CA LEU A 125 15.12 2.50 -9.69
C LEU A 125 13.61 2.67 -9.79
N PRO A 126 13.04 2.90 -10.98
CA PRO A 126 11.59 2.99 -11.13
C PRO A 126 10.95 1.63 -10.88
N LEU A 127 9.83 1.62 -10.16
CA LEU A 127 9.00 0.44 -9.93
C LEU A 127 7.90 0.41 -10.99
N ILE A 128 8.08 -0.43 -12.00
CA ILE A 128 7.23 -0.47 -13.20
C ILE A 128 6.38 -1.74 -13.20
N VAL A 129 5.07 -1.58 -13.42
CA VAL A 129 4.11 -2.68 -13.58
C VAL A 129 3.22 -2.36 -14.78
N ASP A 130 3.09 -3.31 -15.70
CA ASP A 130 2.28 -3.16 -16.92
C ASP A 130 2.62 -1.89 -17.72
N GLY A 131 3.90 -1.51 -17.76
CA GLY A 131 4.40 -0.32 -18.45
C GLY A 131 4.06 1.01 -17.77
N GLN A 132 3.64 0.98 -16.50
CA GLN A 132 3.38 2.17 -15.71
C GLN A 132 4.28 2.22 -14.48
N THR A 133 4.93 3.36 -14.24
CA THR A 133 5.71 3.59 -13.04
C THR A 133 4.78 3.87 -11.86
N ILE A 134 4.73 2.93 -10.91
CA ILE A 134 3.93 3.01 -9.68
C ILE A 134 4.69 3.64 -8.51
N GLY A 135 6.01 3.75 -8.63
CA GLY A 135 6.89 4.26 -7.57
C GLY A 135 8.35 4.21 -7.96
N ALA A 136 9.23 4.42 -7.00
CA ALA A 136 10.68 4.25 -7.13
C ALA A 136 11.27 3.59 -5.88
N MET A 137 12.31 2.81 -6.06
CA MET A 137 13.18 2.27 -5.01
C MET A 137 14.50 3.03 -5.03
N ASN A 138 14.86 3.63 -3.91
CA ASN A 138 16.04 4.45 -3.76
C ASN A 138 17.06 3.74 -2.86
N LEU A 139 18.28 3.55 -3.34
CA LEU A 139 19.42 3.03 -2.57
C LEU A 139 20.43 4.15 -2.34
N TYR A 140 20.92 4.27 -1.11
CA TYR A 140 21.88 5.29 -0.69
C TYR A 140 23.13 4.65 -0.09
N GLY A 141 24.27 4.88 -0.74
CA GLY A 141 25.59 4.48 -0.28
C GLY A 141 26.29 5.61 0.48
N TYR A 142 26.92 5.27 1.61
CA TYR A 142 27.56 6.25 2.50
C TYR A 142 29.07 6.07 2.66
N GLU A 143 29.62 4.94 2.25
CA GLU A 143 31.01 4.64 2.53
C GLU A 143 31.97 5.34 1.57
N ARG A 144 31.70 5.26 0.27
CA ARG A 144 32.59 5.76 -0.79
C ARG A 144 31.78 6.16 -2.03
N PRO A 145 32.33 7.03 -2.89
CA PRO A 145 31.86 7.18 -4.25
C PRO A 145 31.88 5.86 -5.01
N ASP A 146 31.09 5.78 -6.07
CA ASP A 146 30.96 4.59 -6.92
C ASP A 146 30.73 3.29 -6.11
N THR A 147 29.85 3.43 -5.09
CA THR A 147 29.55 2.34 -4.17
C THR A 147 28.94 1.14 -4.89
N PHE A 148 28.08 1.38 -5.88
CA PHE A 148 27.33 0.33 -6.58
C PHE A 148 28.12 -0.16 -7.80
N SER A 149 28.61 -1.40 -7.75
CA SER A 149 29.21 -2.09 -8.89
C SER A 149 28.17 -2.37 -9.98
N GLU A 150 28.59 -2.76 -11.16
CA GLU A 150 27.66 -3.17 -12.23
C GLU A 150 26.80 -4.35 -11.78
N ALA A 151 27.38 -5.33 -11.11
CA ALA A 151 26.65 -6.45 -10.53
C ALA A 151 25.62 -6.02 -9.45
N ASP A 152 25.92 -4.97 -8.67
CA ASP A 152 24.96 -4.39 -7.71
C ASP A 152 23.80 -3.73 -8.43
N ARG A 153 24.06 -2.99 -9.51
CA ARG A 153 23.05 -2.36 -10.35
C ARG A 153 22.12 -3.39 -10.98
N GLU A 154 22.68 -4.45 -11.54
CA GLU A 154 21.90 -5.56 -12.11
C GLU A 154 21.02 -6.24 -11.07
N ARG A 155 21.58 -6.60 -9.90
CA ARG A 155 20.83 -7.21 -8.80
C ARG A 155 19.71 -6.29 -8.28
N ALA A 156 20.04 -5.02 -8.07
CA ALA A 156 19.08 -4.04 -7.59
C ALA A 156 17.94 -3.81 -8.59
N THR A 157 18.25 -3.78 -9.90
CA THR A 157 17.24 -3.65 -10.96
C THR A 157 16.32 -4.86 -11.00
N ALA A 158 16.87 -6.07 -11.02
CA ALA A 158 16.08 -7.30 -10.98
C ALA A 158 15.19 -7.38 -9.72
N TYR A 159 15.72 -6.94 -8.59
CA TYR A 159 14.94 -6.86 -7.35
C TYR A 159 13.81 -5.82 -7.42
N ALA A 160 14.09 -4.63 -7.98
CA ALA A 160 13.08 -3.58 -8.14
C ALA A 160 11.89 -4.03 -9.00
N GLU A 161 12.11 -4.81 -10.06
CA GLU A 161 11.05 -5.40 -10.89
C GLU A 161 10.15 -6.33 -10.07
N GLN A 162 10.72 -7.18 -9.22
CA GLN A 162 9.96 -8.08 -8.36
C GLN A 162 9.25 -7.32 -7.23
N ALA A 163 9.90 -6.32 -6.64
CA ALA A 163 9.32 -5.45 -5.64
C ALA A 163 8.11 -4.68 -6.20
N ALA A 164 8.21 -4.18 -7.43
CA ALA A 164 7.10 -3.51 -8.12
C ALA A 164 5.88 -4.42 -8.25
N THR A 165 6.07 -5.66 -8.73
CA THR A 165 5.00 -6.65 -8.85
C THR A 165 4.37 -6.98 -7.51
N THR A 166 5.20 -7.17 -6.48
CA THR A 166 4.76 -7.46 -5.11
C THR A 166 3.93 -6.33 -4.52
N LEU A 167 4.39 -5.08 -4.68
CA LEU A 167 3.67 -3.89 -4.23
C LEU A 167 2.32 -3.71 -4.94
N ALA A 168 2.29 -3.92 -6.26
CA ALA A 168 1.05 -3.82 -7.03
C ALA A 168 0.02 -4.87 -6.59
N PHE A 169 0.47 -6.10 -6.32
CA PHE A 169 -0.39 -7.17 -5.81
C PHE A 169 -0.93 -6.82 -4.42
N ALA A 170 -0.07 -6.38 -3.50
CA ALA A 170 -0.45 -5.98 -2.15
C ALA A 170 -1.46 -4.82 -2.16
N ALA A 171 -1.20 -3.78 -2.96
CA ALA A 171 -2.10 -2.65 -3.12
C ALA A 171 -3.47 -3.05 -3.70
N ARG A 172 -3.50 -4.03 -4.61
CA ARG A 172 -4.75 -4.58 -5.15
C ARG A 172 -5.53 -5.38 -4.10
N ALA A 173 -4.84 -6.20 -3.29
CA ALA A 173 -5.46 -6.98 -2.23
C ALA A 173 -6.12 -6.08 -1.18
N VAL A 174 -5.42 -5.01 -0.74
CA VAL A 174 -5.96 -4.01 0.19
C VAL A 174 -7.23 -3.35 -0.38
N ARG A 175 -7.18 -2.88 -1.63
CA ARG A 175 -8.36 -2.25 -2.28
C ARG A 175 -9.54 -3.22 -2.40
N GLN A 176 -9.29 -4.50 -2.68
CA GLN A 176 -10.36 -5.50 -2.73
C GLN A 176 -10.98 -5.76 -1.37
N SER A 177 -10.17 -5.79 -0.30
CA SER A 177 -10.66 -5.92 1.08
C SER A 177 -11.53 -4.72 1.47
N GLU A 178 -11.06 -3.50 1.24
CA GLU A 178 -11.81 -2.27 1.51
C GLU A 178 -13.14 -2.21 0.74
N LEU A 179 -13.13 -2.59 -0.55
CA LEU A 179 -14.34 -2.65 -1.36
C LEU A 179 -15.31 -3.70 -0.83
N GLY A 180 -14.79 -4.86 -0.40
CA GLY A 180 -15.59 -5.91 0.25
C GLY A 180 -16.28 -5.41 1.51
N GLU A 181 -15.54 -4.76 2.40
CA GLU A 181 -16.06 -4.18 3.63
C GLU A 181 -17.12 -3.08 3.36
N GLN A 182 -16.85 -2.19 2.39
CA GLN A 182 -17.82 -1.16 1.98
C GLN A 182 -19.11 -1.77 1.42
N LEU A 183 -19.00 -2.81 0.59
CA LEU A 183 -20.15 -3.52 0.05
C LEU A 183 -20.95 -4.21 1.16
N GLU A 184 -20.28 -4.87 2.09
CA GLU A 184 -20.92 -5.48 3.25
C GLU A 184 -21.64 -4.46 4.12
N GLN A 185 -21.02 -3.30 4.38
CA GLN A 185 -21.66 -2.20 5.11
C GLN A 185 -22.87 -1.63 4.38
N ALA A 186 -22.79 -1.51 3.05
CA ALA A 186 -23.90 -1.03 2.23
C ALA A 186 -25.08 -2.02 2.27
N LEU A 187 -24.81 -3.33 2.12
CA LEU A 187 -25.83 -4.37 2.19
C LEU A 187 -26.48 -4.47 3.58
N ALA A 188 -25.66 -4.40 4.65
CA ALA A 188 -26.16 -4.37 6.02
C ALA A 188 -27.04 -3.12 6.28
N SER A 189 -26.63 -1.96 5.74
CA SER A 189 -27.41 -0.73 5.83
C SER A 189 -28.74 -0.85 5.12
N ARG A 190 -28.75 -1.45 3.92
CA ARG A 190 -29.99 -1.69 3.15
C ARG A 190 -30.94 -2.60 3.89
N SER A 191 -30.46 -3.71 4.45
CA SER A 191 -31.27 -4.64 5.24
C SER A 191 -31.98 -3.96 6.41
N VAL A 192 -31.26 -3.12 7.17
CA VAL A 192 -31.83 -2.35 8.30
C VAL A 192 -32.86 -1.33 7.81
N ILE A 193 -32.61 -0.67 6.69
CA ILE A 193 -33.57 0.30 6.10
C ILE A 193 -34.85 -0.43 5.64
N ASP A 194 -34.72 -1.56 4.94
CA ASP A 194 -35.85 -2.35 4.45
C ASP A 194 -36.72 -2.86 5.61
N GLN A 195 -36.14 -3.31 6.72
CA GLN A 195 -36.89 -3.68 7.94
C GLN A 195 -37.65 -2.47 8.52
N ALA A 196 -36.99 -1.31 8.61
CA ALA A 196 -37.65 -0.09 9.11
C ALA A 196 -38.81 0.37 8.20
N LEU A 197 -38.65 0.24 6.87
CA LEU A 197 -39.69 0.52 5.91
C LEU A 197 -40.89 -0.40 6.13
N GLY A 198 -40.67 -1.70 6.30
CA GLY A 198 -41.71 -2.66 6.60
C GLY A 198 -42.51 -2.30 7.87
N LEU A 199 -41.81 -1.87 8.93
CA LEU A 199 -42.43 -1.40 10.17
C LEU A 199 -43.26 -0.13 9.94
N LEU A 200 -42.73 0.87 9.21
CA LEU A 200 -43.44 2.10 8.89
C LEU A 200 -44.67 1.83 8.02
N MET A 201 -44.54 1.00 7.00
CA MET A 201 -45.71 0.61 6.15
C MET A 201 -46.82 0.00 6.98
N GLY A 202 -46.49 -0.86 7.95
CA GLY A 202 -47.47 -1.44 8.84
C GLY A 202 -48.12 -0.46 9.82
N GLN A 203 -47.33 0.45 10.40
CA GLN A 203 -47.78 1.43 11.36
C GLN A 203 -48.62 2.55 10.72
N GLU A 204 -48.13 3.12 9.63
CA GLU A 204 -48.74 4.27 8.95
C GLU A 204 -49.75 3.88 7.85
N LYS A 205 -49.89 2.57 7.58
CA LYS A 205 -50.72 2.01 6.50
C LYS A 205 -50.47 2.68 5.16
N CYS A 206 -49.19 2.86 4.82
CA CYS A 206 -48.71 3.54 3.62
C CYS A 206 -47.93 2.58 2.73
N ASP A 207 -47.61 3.01 1.50
CA ASP A 207 -46.73 2.28 0.58
C ASP A 207 -45.24 2.48 0.91
N ALA A 208 -44.38 1.68 0.29
CA ALA A 208 -42.94 1.71 0.52
C ALA A 208 -42.31 3.08 0.17
N ARG A 209 -42.82 3.76 -0.84
CA ARG A 209 -42.33 5.08 -1.26
C ARG A 209 -42.60 6.11 -0.17
N THR A 210 -43.84 6.16 0.34
CA THR A 210 -44.24 7.05 1.42
C THR A 210 -43.48 6.77 2.70
N ALA A 211 -43.31 5.49 3.07
CA ALA A 211 -42.49 5.08 4.21
C ALA A 211 -41.03 5.56 4.08
N PHE A 212 -40.42 5.42 2.89
CA PHE A 212 -39.09 5.91 2.63
C PHE A 212 -38.96 7.43 2.75
N GLU A 213 -39.95 8.18 2.23
CA GLU A 213 -39.94 9.63 2.35
C GLU A 213 -40.07 10.10 3.81
N LEU A 214 -40.85 9.42 4.62
CA LEU A 214 -40.94 9.68 6.07
C LEU A 214 -39.63 9.45 6.77
N LEU A 215 -38.97 8.32 6.51
CA LEU A 215 -37.69 7.98 7.10
C LEU A 215 -36.61 8.98 6.67
N ARG A 216 -36.58 9.33 5.38
CA ARG A 216 -35.63 10.31 4.82
C ARG A 216 -35.81 11.70 5.41
N ARG A 217 -37.05 12.18 5.53
CA ARG A 217 -37.34 13.48 6.13
C ARG A 217 -36.88 13.54 7.58
N HIS A 218 -37.08 12.47 8.35
CA HIS A 218 -36.60 12.38 9.73
C HIS A 218 -35.09 12.44 9.80
N SER A 219 -34.40 11.70 8.93
CA SER A 219 -32.91 11.69 8.77
C SER A 219 -32.40 13.10 8.49
N GLN A 220 -32.97 13.81 7.52
CA GLN A 220 -32.57 15.16 7.13
C GLN A 220 -32.84 16.20 8.24
N ASN A 221 -34.01 16.17 8.85
CA ASN A 221 -34.39 17.13 9.89
C ASN A 221 -33.51 17.04 11.15
N HIS A 222 -32.92 15.86 11.44
CA HIS A 222 -32.09 15.62 12.60
C HIS A 222 -30.61 15.47 12.27
N ASN A 223 -30.22 15.70 11.02
CA ASN A 223 -28.82 15.51 10.52
C ASN A 223 -28.21 14.17 10.94
N ARG A 224 -28.97 13.08 10.82
CA ARG A 224 -28.55 11.72 11.17
C ARG A 224 -28.52 10.84 9.92
N LYS A 225 -27.59 9.85 9.87
CA LYS A 225 -27.56 8.90 8.77
C LYS A 225 -28.87 8.10 8.71
N LEU A 226 -29.38 7.86 7.51
CA LEU A 226 -30.65 7.14 7.28
C LEU A 226 -30.67 5.77 7.98
N ARG A 227 -29.56 5.03 7.93
CA ARG A 227 -29.37 3.76 8.62
C ARG A 227 -29.57 3.88 10.13
N ASP A 228 -29.00 4.94 10.76
CA ASP A 228 -29.08 5.12 12.21
C ASP A 228 -30.50 5.46 12.67
N VAL A 229 -31.24 6.19 11.82
CA VAL A 229 -32.67 6.46 12.04
C VAL A 229 -33.48 5.19 11.93
N ALA A 230 -33.21 4.37 10.90
CA ALA A 230 -33.87 3.08 10.70
C ALA A 230 -33.59 2.12 11.88
N ALA A 231 -32.33 2.02 12.31
CA ALA A 231 -31.96 1.20 13.45
C ALA A 231 -32.64 1.64 14.75
N ALA A 232 -32.72 2.94 15.00
CA ALA A 232 -33.39 3.50 16.17
C ALA A 232 -34.90 3.23 16.13
N LEU A 233 -35.53 3.27 14.95
CA LEU A 233 -36.93 2.92 14.79
C LEU A 233 -37.21 1.45 15.13
N ILE A 234 -36.37 0.53 14.58
CA ILE A 234 -36.47 -0.89 14.85
C ILE A 234 -36.31 -1.16 16.36
N ALA A 235 -35.23 -0.60 16.96
CA ALA A 235 -34.93 -0.78 18.37
C ALA A 235 -36.10 -0.30 19.26
N ARG A 236 -36.69 0.84 18.94
CA ARG A 236 -37.87 1.37 19.68
C ARG A 236 -39.11 0.50 19.55
N HIS A 237 -39.31 -0.13 18.37
CA HIS A 237 -40.47 -0.97 18.12
C HIS A 237 -40.33 -2.38 18.72
N THR A 238 -39.13 -2.96 18.61
CA THR A 238 -38.86 -4.35 19.01
C THR A 238 -38.29 -4.51 20.42
N GLY A 239 -37.83 -3.42 21.04
CA GLY A 239 -37.09 -3.42 22.30
C GLY A 239 -35.68 -4.03 22.18
N ARG A 240 -35.19 -4.30 20.94
CA ARG A 240 -33.89 -4.91 20.67
C ARG A 240 -33.17 -4.13 19.59
N PRO A 241 -31.80 -4.13 19.58
CA PRO A 241 -31.03 -3.53 18.48
C PRO A 241 -31.43 -4.13 17.13
N ALA A 242 -31.36 -3.34 16.06
CA ALA A 242 -31.53 -3.82 14.71
C ALA A 242 -30.43 -4.87 14.40
N VAL A 243 -30.81 -6.01 13.87
CA VAL A 243 -29.91 -7.11 13.51
C VAL A 243 -29.87 -7.22 11.99
N ASP A 244 -28.68 -7.43 11.43
CA ASP A 244 -28.53 -7.75 10.00
C ASP A 244 -29.23 -9.10 9.72
N SER A 245 -30.09 -9.16 8.70
CA SER A 245 -30.83 -10.39 8.34
C SER A 245 -29.94 -11.59 8.05
N ARG A 246 -28.69 -11.37 7.66
CA ARG A 246 -27.68 -12.44 7.48
C ARG A 246 -27.28 -13.16 8.78
N ALA A 247 -27.47 -12.53 9.93
CA ALA A 247 -27.24 -13.23 11.20
C ALA A 247 -28.18 -14.44 11.38
N PHE A 248 -29.32 -14.47 10.67
CA PHE A 248 -30.24 -15.60 10.66
C PHE A 248 -29.81 -16.74 9.72
N GLU A 249 -29.10 -16.42 8.62
CA GLU A 249 -28.63 -17.42 7.64
C GLU A 249 -27.38 -18.18 8.14
N SER A 250 -26.51 -17.54 8.91
CA SER A 250 -25.32 -18.19 9.50
C SER A 250 -25.66 -19.13 10.66
N GLY A 251 -26.76 -18.89 11.38
CA GLY A 251 -27.23 -19.77 12.45
C GLY A 251 -27.90 -21.07 11.97
N ALA A 252 -28.42 -21.07 10.72
CA ALA A 252 -29.13 -22.22 10.17
C ALA A 252 -28.19 -23.34 9.62
N ARG A 253 -26.91 -23.08 9.41
CA ARG A 253 -25.93 -24.08 8.92
C ARG A 253 -25.18 -24.81 10.01
N GLY A 254 -25.39 -24.50 11.27
CA GLY A 254 -24.70 -25.10 12.44
C GLY A 254 -25.44 -26.21 13.18
N GLY A 255 -26.59 -26.64 12.71
CA GLY A 255 -27.45 -27.54 13.46
C GLY A 255 -27.90 -28.80 12.74
N ASP A 256 -26.94 -29.59 12.16
CA ASP A 256 -27.26 -31.00 11.83
C ASP A 256 -25.98 -31.84 11.73
N THR A 257 -25.46 -32.19 12.91
CA THR A 257 -24.60 -33.40 13.09
C THR A 257 -24.78 -33.93 14.48
N ARG A 258 -25.92 -34.64 14.72
CA ARG A 258 -26.05 -35.65 15.79
C ARG A 258 -26.99 -36.73 15.28
N THR A 259 -26.45 -37.77 14.79
CA THR A 259 -26.74 -39.18 15.11
C THR A 259 -25.65 -40.05 14.53
#